data_95ed51b1f58c7dfdb578457a529d27a4
#
_entry.id   95ed51b1f58c7dfdb578457a529d27a4
#
_cell.length_a   1.000
_cell.length_b   1.000
_cell.length_c   1.000
_cell.angle_alpha   90.00
_cell.angle_beta   90.00
_cell.angle_gamma   90.00
#
_symmetry.space_group_name_H-M   'P 1'
#
loop_
_entity.id
_entity.type
_entity.pdbx_description
1 polymer ?
#
loop_
_entity_poly.entity_id
_entity_poly.type
_entity_poly.pdbx_seq_one_letter_code
_entity_poly.pdbx_strand_id
1 'polypeptide(L)'
;MENMVVNILGTEYKIINEEFKDEECDGYCDYTSKEIHIRSDNVNDVGDFDYLMKKQLRHEIVHAFLSESGLQANYEHYKQFGHEETIVDWFAIQSPKIFKVFQELDIL
;
A
#
# COMPACT_ATOMS: atom_id res chain seq x y z
N MET A 1 -3.75 1.77 15.26
CA MET A 1 -2.93 2.57 14.32
C MET A 1 -3.62 3.92 14.11
N GLU A 2 -2.88 5.00 14.16
CA GLU A 2 -3.44 6.34 14.00
C GLU A 2 -3.53 6.73 12.53
N ASN A 3 -4.41 7.71 12.22
CA ASN A 3 -4.45 8.31 10.89
C ASN A 3 -3.15 9.09 10.65
N MET A 4 -2.62 8.97 9.45
CA MET A 4 -1.33 9.55 9.07
C MET A 4 -1.40 10.12 7.66
N VAL A 5 -0.39 10.89 7.31
CA VAL A 5 -0.14 11.30 5.92
C VAL A 5 1.24 10.83 5.53
N VAL A 6 1.42 10.50 4.25
CA VAL A 6 2.69 10.01 3.74
C VAL A 6 2.91 10.56 2.34
N ASN A 7 4.17 10.86 2.02
CA ASN A 7 4.56 11.30 0.68
C ASN A 7 4.98 10.07 -0.15
N ILE A 8 4.28 9.86 -1.25
CA ILE A 8 4.58 8.79 -2.21
C ILE A 8 5.05 9.43 -3.51
N LEU A 9 6.35 9.45 -3.70
CA LEU A 9 6.97 10.01 -4.91
C LEU A 9 6.52 11.45 -5.23
N GLY A 10 6.36 12.27 -4.18
CA GLY A 10 5.95 13.66 -4.31
C GLY A 10 4.47 13.93 -4.15
N THR A 11 3.65 12.88 -4.01
CA THR A 11 2.20 13.01 -3.83
C THR A 11 1.82 12.62 -2.41
N GLU A 12 1.04 13.47 -1.74
CA GLU A 12 0.57 13.19 -0.39
C GLU A 12 -0.60 12.22 -0.44
N TYR A 13 -0.48 11.13 0.33
CA TYR A 13 -1.56 10.18 0.58
C TYR A 13 -1.99 10.28 2.04
N LYS A 14 -3.29 10.18 2.26
CA LYS A 14 -3.87 10.07 3.60
C LYS A 14 -4.06 8.61 3.95
N ILE A 15 -3.59 8.21 5.12
CA ILE A 15 -3.81 6.87 5.67
C ILE A 15 -4.91 6.98 6.70
N ILE A 16 -6.03 6.33 6.43
CA ILE A 16 -7.25 6.43 7.23
C ILE A 16 -7.54 5.09 7.87
N ASN A 17 -7.61 5.06 9.19
CA ASN A 17 -8.00 3.89 9.96
C ASN A 17 -9.47 4.00 10.28
N GLU A 18 -10.26 2.99 9.86
CA GLU A 18 -11.71 3.02 10.03
C GLU A 18 -12.28 1.60 10.11
N GLU A 19 -13.49 1.50 10.61
CA GLU A 19 -14.23 0.25 10.56
C GLU A 19 -14.73 0.00 9.15
N PHE A 20 -14.63 -1.25 8.69
CA PHE A 20 -15.12 -1.67 7.38
C PHE A 20 -16.39 -2.49 7.54
N LYS A 21 -17.36 -2.26 6.66
CA LYS A 21 -18.60 -3.05 6.62
C LYS A 21 -18.33 -4.46 6.09
N ASP A 22 -17.38 -4.60 5.14
CA ASP A 22 -17.00 -5.89 4.58
C ASP A 22 -15.95 -6.52 5.50
N GLU A 23 -16.30 -7.66 6.13
CA GLU A 23 -15.41 -8.37 7.03
C GLU A 23 -14.23 -9.04 6.32
N GLU A 24 -14.29 -9.22 5.01
CA GLU A 24 -13.22 -9.82 4.21
C GLU A 24 -12.22 -8.80 3.69
N CYS A 25 -12.55 -7.51 3.74
CA CYS A 25 -11.69 -6.44 3.26
C CYS A 25 -10.88 -5.87 4.42
N ASP A 26 -9.55 -5.96 4.35
CA ASP A 26 -8.66 -5.42 5.38
C ASP A 26 -8.10 -4.04 5.04
N GLY A 27 -8.17 -3.64 3.78
CA GLY A 27 -7.71 -2.33 3.34
C GLY A 27 -7.83 -2.15 1.84
N TYR A 28 -7.68 -0.91 1.39
CA TYR A 28 -7.62 -0.60 -0.03
C TYR A 28 -6.88 0.72 -0.27
N CYS A 29 -6.40 0.89 -1.50
CA CYS A 29 -5.76 2.11 -1.96
C CYS A 29 -6.60 2.71 -3.07
N ASP A 30 -7.05 3.94 -2.88
CA ASP A 30 -7.75 4.72 -3.90
C ASP A 30 -6.77 5.76 -4.45
N TYR A 31 -6.16 5.46 -5.59
CA TYR A 31 -5.18 6.37 -6.18
C TYR A 31 -5.84 7.64 -6.76
N THR A 32 -7.13 7.63 -6.99
CA THR A 32 -7.84 8.80 -7.52
C THR A 32 -8.07 9.87 -6.46
N SER A 33 -8.36 9.46 -5.22
CA SER A 33 -8.53 10.36 -4.07
C SER A 33 -7.24 10.54 -3.26
N LYS A 34 -6.19 9.75 -3.56
CA LYS A 34 -4.93 9.72 -2.81
C LYS A 34 -5.15 9.33 -1.36
N GLU A 35 -5.86 8.25 -1.17
CA GLU A 35 -6.19 7.71 0.15
C GLU A 35 -5.89 6.23 0.25
N ILE A 36 -5.41 5.83 1.42
CA ILE A 36 -5.23 4.44 1.82
C ILE A 36 -6.12 4.21 3.03
N HIS A 37 -6.99 3.21 2.96
CA HIS A 37 -7.90 2.86 4.03
C HIS A 37 -7.50 1.53 4.64
N ILE A 38 -7.38 1.48 5.95
CA ILE A 38 -6.97 0.29 6.71
C ILE A 38 -8.01 0.02 7.79
N ARG A 39 -8.38 -1.25 7.96
CA ARG A 39 -9.31 -1.69 8.99
C ARG A 39 -8.76 -1.42 10.40
N SER A 40 -9.58 -0.80 11.24
CA SER A 40 -9.20 -0.48 12.62
C SER A 40 -9.65 -1.52 13.64
N ASP A 41 -10.57 -2.42 13.28
CA ASP A 41 -11.19 -3.38 14.20
C ASP A 41 -10.83 -4.83 13.83
N ASN A 42 -10.61 -5.66 14.86
CA ASN A 42 -10.25 -7.08 14.68
C ASN A 42 -11.51 -7.96 14.67
N VAL A 43 -12.32 -7.82 13.61
CA VAL A 43 -13.60 -8.55 13.51
C VAL A 43 -13.43 -10.06 13.32
N ASN A 44 -12.30 -10.50 12.77
CA ASN A 44 -12.02 -11.91 12.50
C ASN A 44 -11.22 -12.59 13.61
N ASP A 45 -11.04 -11.91 14.73
CA ASP A 45 -10.34 -12.43 15.92
C ASP A 45 -8.94 -12.96 15.56
N VAL A 46 -8.18 -12.17 14.82
CA VAL A 46 -6.82 -12.50 14.41
C VAL A 46 -5.89 -12.45 15.62
N GLY A 47 -5.02 -13.46 15.77
CA GLY A 47 -4.13 -13.58 16.92
C GLY A 47 -3.15 -12.42 17.08
N ASP A 48 -2.58 -11.93 15.97
CA ASP A 48 -1.70 -10.75 15.97
C ASP A 48 -2.21 -9.75 14.95
N PHE A 49 -3.16 -8.96 15.39
CA PHE A 49 -3.82 -7.96 14.55
C PHE A 49 -2.86 -6.82 14.16
N ASP A 50 -1.96 -6.43 15.07
CA ASP A 50 -0.97 -5.39 14.76
C ASP A 50 -0.07 -5.80 13.60
N TYR A 51 0.43 -7.04 13.62
CA TYR A 51 1.20 -7.58 12.50
C TYR A 51 0.40 -7.55 11.19
N LEU A 52 -0.85 -8.00 11.24
CA LEU A 52 -1.69 -8.07 10.06
C LEU A 52 -1.92 -6.67 9.47
N MET A 53 -2.20 -5.67 10.30
CA MET A 53 -2.46 -4.31 9.83
C MET A 53 -1.20 -3.62 9.30
N LYS A 54 -0.05 -3.85 9.89
CA LYS A 54 1.23 -3.35 9.35
C LYS A 54 1.51 -3.96 7.98
N LYS A 55 1.31 -5.26 7.85
CA LYS A 55 1.45 -5.95 6.56
C LYS A 55 0.49 -5.39 5.53
N GLN A 56 -0.77 -5.17 5.92
CA GLN A 56 -1.78 -4.62 5.02
C GLN A 56 -1.42 -3.20 4.58
N LEU A 57 -0.95 -2.37 5.49
CA LEU A 57 -0.52 -1.02 5.14
C LEU A 57 0.65 -1.03 4.16
N ARG A 58 1.65 -1.90 4.38
CA ARG A 58 2.75 -2.07 3.42
C ARG A 58 2.22 -2.45 2.03
N HIS A 59 1.25 -3.36 1.99
CA HIS A 59 0.61 -3.80 0.74
C HIS A 59 -0.03 -2.62 0.00
N GLU A 60 -0.82 -1.80 0.69
CA GLU A 60 -1.50 -0.66 0.07
C GLU A 60 -0.50 0.43 -0.36
N ILE A 61 0.57 0.64 0.39
CA ILE A 61 1.62 1.58 0.00
C ILE A 61 2.29 1.13 -1.31
N VAL A 62 2.50 -0.16 -1.50
CA VAL A 62 3.04 -0.67 -2.78
C VAL A 62 2.08 -0.33 -3.93
N HIS A 63 0.78 -0.47 -3.73
CA HIS A 63 -0.20 -0.04 -4.73
C HIS A 63 -0.06 1.46 -5.05
N ALA A 64 0.12 2.30 -4.03
CA ALA A 64 0.31 3.73 -4.23
C ALA A 64 1.57 4.02 -5.06
N PHE A 65 2.68 3.33 -4.78
CA PHE A 65 3.91 3.45 -5.58
C PHE A 65 3.70 3.00 -7.02
N LEU A 66 2.97 1.91 -7.25
CA LEU A 66 2.66 1.45 -8.60
C LEU A 66 1.88 2.52 -9.37
N SER A 67 0.90 3.14 -8.72
CA SER A 67 0.09 4.19 -9.35
C SER A 67 0.90 5.44 -9.62
N GLU A 68 1.63 5.96 -8.62
CA GLU A 68 2.35 7.22 -8.73
C GLU A 68 3.60 7.12 -9.62
N SER A 69 4.20 5.95 -9.74
CA SER A 69 5.33 5.73 -10.65
C SER A 69 4.92 5.53 -12.11
N GLY A 70 3.61 5.41 -12.38
CA GLY A 70 3.09 5.15 -13.73
C GLY A 70 3.09 3.68 -14.13
N LEU A 71 3.64 2.78 -13.31
CA LEU A 71 3.74 1.37 -13.69
C LEU A 71 2.38 0.70 -13.77
N GLN A 72 1.42 1.11 -12.94
CA GLN A 72 0.07 0.57 -13.00
C GLN A 72 -0.59 0.84 -14.36
N ALA A 73 -0.43 2.05 -14.89
CA ALA A 73 -0.95 2.40 -16.21
C ALA A 73 -0.29 1.56 -17.31
N ASN A 74 1.03 1.33 -17.19
CA ASN A 74 1.74 0.46 -18.12
C ASN A 74 1.28 -0.99 -18.02
N TYR A 75 1.07 -1.48 -16.79
CA TYR A 75 0.63 -2.84 -16.54
C TYR A 75 -0.72 -3.15 -17.19
N GLU A 76 -1.64 -2.21 -17.22
CA GLU A 76 -2.96 -2.39 -17.84
C GLU A 76 -2.87 -2.74 -19.33
N HIS A 77 -1.76 -2.45 -19.97
CA HIS A 77 -1.51 -2.73 -21.37
C HIS A 77 -0.76 -4.05 -21.63
N TYR A 78 -0.35 -4.75 -20.58
CA TYR A 78 0.41 -6.00 -20.69
C TYR A 78 -0.44 -7.20 -20.29
N LYS A 79 -0.27 -8.31 -21.03
CA LYS A 79 -0.96 -9.57 -20.75
C LYS A 79 -0.24 -10.42 -19.71
N GLN A 80 1.04 -10.19 -19.49
CA GLN A 80 1.85 -10.93 -18.53
C GLN A 80 2.51 -9.97 -17.57
N PHE A 81 2.49 -10.33 -16.30
CA PHE A 81 3.03 -9.52 -15.21
C PHE A 81 3.79 -10.43 -14.25
N GLY A 82 4.80 -9.91 -13.60
CA GLY A 82 5.50 -10.60 -12.52
C GLY A 82 6.93 -10.97 -12.86
N HIS A 83 7.18 -11.71 -13.92
CA HIS A 83 8.53 -12.11 -14.30
C HIS A 83 9.14 -11.25 -15.40
N GLU A 84 8.51 -10.18 -15.75
CA GLU A 84 9.06 -9.28 -16.73
C GLU A 84 10.20 -8.45 -16.17
N GLU A 85 11.21 -8.18 -16.98
CA GLU A 85 12.33 -7.35 -16.62
C GLU A 85 11.91 -5.94 -16.19
N THR A 86 10.79 -5.44 -16.71
CA THR A 86 10.23 -4.15 -16.30
C THR A 86 9.90 -4.12 -14.82
N ILE A 87 9.27 -5.18 -14.28
CA ILE A 87 8.93 -5.27 -12.85
C ILE A 87 10.17 -5.46 -12.01
N VAL A 88 11.11 -6.28 -12.47
CA VAL A 88 12.38 -6.51 -11.76
C VAL A 88 13.14 -5.19 -11.63
N ASP A 89 13.28 -4.45 -12.71
CA ASP A 89 13.96 -3.16 -12.72
C ASP A 89 13.19 -2.13 -11.87
N TRP A 90 11.86 -2.10 -12.00
CA TRP A 90 11.03 -1.20 -11.21
C TRP A 90 11.27 -1.40 -9.70
N PHE A 91 11.23 -2.65 -9.24
CA PHE A 91 11.44 -2.95 -7.83
C PHE A 91 12.87 -2.61 -7.40
N ALA A 92 13.87 -2.91 -8.22
CA ALA A 92 15.26 -2.59 -7.94
C ALA A 92 15.47 -1.08 -7.75
N ILE A 93 14.79 -0.27 -8.57
CA ILE A 93 14.89 1.19 -8.52
C ILE A 93 14.10 1.76 -7.36
N GLN A 94 12.87 1.27 -7.15
CA GLN A 94 11.94 1.86 -6.18
C GLN A 94 12.12 1.34 -4.75
N SER A 95 12.70 0.15 -4.57
CA SER A 95 12.76 -0.48 -3.24
C SER A 95 13.43 0.38 -2.17
N PRO A 96 14.52 1.12 -2.42
CA PRO A 96 15.08 2.01 -1.38
C PRO A 96 14.08 3.09 -0.94
N LYS A 97 13.29 3.62 -1.86
CA LYS A 97 12.27 4.64 -1.56
C LYS A 97 11.10 4.05 -0.79
N ILE A 98 10.67 2.84 -1.18
CA ILE A 98 9.58 2.11 -0.52
C ILE A 98 9.98 1.80 0.93
N PHE A 99 11.18 1.26 1.15
CA PHE A 99 11.67 0.93 2.48
C PHE A 99 11.81 2.16 3.37
N LYS A 100 12.21 3.29 2.80
CA LYS A 100 12.28 4.55 3.55
C LYS A 100 10.91 4.94 4.09
N VAL A 101 9.85 4.83 3.29
CA VAL A 101 8.47 5.09 3.73
C VAL A 101 8.07 4.13 4.84
N PHE A 102 8.38 2.84 4.70
CA PHE A 102 8.07 1.85 5.73
C PHE A 102 8.76 2.18 7.06
N GLN A 103 10.02 2.63 7.00
CA GLN A 103 10.78 3.02 8.19
C GLN A 103 10.19 4.27 8.83
N GLU A 104 9.84 5.28 8.04
CA GLU A 104 9.24 6.53 8.54
C GLU A 104 7.91 6.27 9.25
N LEU A 105 7.14 5.30 8.79
CA LEU A 105 5.85 4.92 9.37
C LEU A 105 5.97 3.88 10.48
N ASP A 106 7.18 3.35 10.72
CA ASP A 106 7.43 2.29 11.71
C ASP A 106 6.53 1.06 11.50
N ILE A 107 6.49 0.58 10.26
CA ILE A 107 5.66 -0.58 9.86
C ILE A 107 6.47 -1.72 9.25
N LEU A 108 7.78 -1.70 9.42
CA LEU A 108 8.62 -2.81 9.00
C LEU A 108 8.50 -4.01 9.93
#